data_7addfb22dedf56b423a1b79141bd3245
#
_entry.id   7addfb22dedf56b423a1b79141bd3245
#
_cell.length_a   1.000
_cell.length_b   1.000
_cell.length_c   1.000
_cell.angle_alpha   90.00
_cell.angle_beta   90.00
_cell.angle_gamma   90.00
#
_symmetry.space_group_name_H-M   'P 1'
#
loop_
_entity.id
_entity.type
_entity.pdbx_description
1 polymer ?
#
loop_
_entity_poly.entity_id
_entity_poly.type
_entity_poly.pdbx_seq_one_letter_code
_entity_poly.pdbx_strand_id
1 'polypeptide(L)'
;MTGLGALMPIGNDFPTYWSNLVAGVTGTRQVTRFDTAAFEVRIAAEVLDFDPTTVMDVKMARRMSRFIQLAMGAGKEAVRDSGIDFAAMSQEQRDRVGVVVNTGGGGIEQIIDGTHVHDQKGPRFVSPFAVPALSGSMAACMLSIEYGLTGPVITQVAACATSVIAFHDALRLIRTGECDVVLTGGTEAPIWPMGLAALSNMTALSKRNDDPATASRPFDGTRDGFVLGEGAGVVVVESLAHARARGATPIAEIIGGALTADAFHISAPDPSGRGQTRAMTAALRNADVAPDEVDYIVAHGTATQLNDSTETKAIKAAYGDHAYKVAISSPKSM
;
A
#
# COMPACT_ATOMS: atom_id res chain seq x y z
N MET A 1 -5.39 -10.63 12.46
CA MET A 1 -4.57 -9.41 12.57
C MET A 1 -4.49 -9.00 14.03
N THR A 2 -3.31 -8.69 14.51
CA THR A 2 -3.05 -8.40 15.93
C THR A 2 -2.26 -7.11 16.14
N GLY A 3 -1.75 -6.49 15.10
CA GLY A 3 -1.06 -5.21 15.17
C GLY A 3 -1.22 -4.41 13.89
N LEU A 4 -1.34 -3.10 14.01
CA LEU A 4 -1.56 -2.15 12.94
C LEU A 4 -0.51 -1.04 12.99
N GLY A 5 -0.01 -0.62 11.81
CA GLY A 5 0.86 0.53 11.69
C GLY A 5 0.62 1.25 10.37
N ALA A 6 0.62 2.57 10.42
CA ALA A 6 0.34 3.44 9.28
C ALA A 6 1.19 4.70 9.29
N LEU A 7 1.74 5.02 8.14
CA LEU A 7 2.37 6.30 7.82
C LEU A 7 1.72 6.83 6.55
N MET A 8 0.82 7.80 6.70
CA MET A 8 -0.06 8.27 5.64
C MET A 8 -0.10 9.81 5.61
N PRO A 9 -0.52 10.44 4.52
CA PRO A 9 -0.61 11.89 4.41
C PRO A 9 -1.48 12.58 5.47
N ILE A 10 -2.38 11.83 6.10
CA ILE A 10 -3.29 12.31 7.15
C ILE A 10 -2.95 11.80 8.55
N GLY A 11 -1.79 11.14 8.73
CA GLY A 11 -1.33 10.70 10.05
C GLY A 11 -0.06 9.88 9.98
N ASN A 12 0.89 10.19 10.87
CA ASN A 12 2.20 9.51 10.98
C ASN A 12 2.18 8.36 12.00
N ASP A 13 1.00 7.97 12.45
CA ASP A 13 0.70 6.78 13.25
C ASP A 13 -0.74 6.33 12.96
N PHE A 14 -1.06 5.08 13.29
CA PHE A 14 -2.38 4.51 13.02
C PHE A 14 -3.52 5.23 13.76
N PRO A 15 -3.42 5.58 15.07
CA PRO A 15 -4.47 6.31 15.76
C PRO A 15 -4.79 7.67 15.13
N THR A 16 -3.76 8.46 14.79
CA THR A 16 -3.93 9.77 14.12
C THR A 16 -4.52 9.59 12.72
N TYR A 17 -3.99 8.65 11.95
CA TYR A 17 -4.55 8.30 10.63
C TYR A 17 -6.04 7.95 10.73
N TRP A 18 -6.41 7.05 11.64
CA TRP A 18 -7.79 6.61 11.80
C TRP A 18 -8.73 7.74 12.21
N SER A 19 -8.32 8.56 13.19
CA SER A 19 -9.09 9.72 13.63
C SER A 19 -9.35 10.70 12.49
N ASN A 20 -8.32 11.03 11.72
CA ASN A 20 -8.44 11.95 10.59
C ASN A 20 -9.23 11.35 9.42
N LEU A 21 -9.09 10.04 9.16
CA LEU A 21 -9.87 9.32 8.16
C LEU A 21 -11.38 9.41 8.47
N VAL A 22 -11.77 9.11 9.71
CA VAL A 22 -13.17 9.17 10.16
C VAL A 22 -13.70 10.60 10.16
N ALA A 23 -12.86 11.59 10.45
CA ALA A 23 -13.21 13.01 10.40
C ALA A 23 -13.27 13.58 8.97
N GLY A 24 -12.89 12.82 7.94
CA GLY A 24 -12.87 13.29 6.55
C GLY A 24 -11.77 14.30 6.25
N VAL A 25 -10.67 14.26 6.98
CA VAL A 25 -9.52 15.15 6.76
C VAL A 25 -8.80 14.71 5.49
N THR A 26 -8.58 15.64 4.56
CA THR A 26 -7.82 15.34 3.33
C THR A 26 -6.32 15.58 3.50
N GLY A 27 -5.51 14.68 2.92
CA GLY A 27 -4.06 14.83 2.81
C GLY A 27 -3.59 15.50 1.53
N THR A 28 -4.51 15.78 0.59
CA THR A 28 -4.17 16.39 -0.70
C THR A 28 -3.84 17.86 -0.55
N ARG A 29 -2.68 18.27 -1.10
CA ARG A 29 -2.18 19.66 -1.04
C ARG A 29 -1.24 19.96 -2.21
N GLN A 30 -0.78 21.20 -2.32
CA GLN A 30 0.29 21.54 -3.27
C GLN A 30 1.56 20.75 -2.94
N VAL A 31 2.23 20.23 -3.97
CA VAL A 31 3.51 19.52 -3.82
C VAL A 31 4.56 20.44 -3.23
N THR A 32 5.27 19.97 -2.20
CA THR A 32 6.30 20.77 -1.50
C THR A 32 7.72 20.31 -1.77
N ARG A 33 7.94 19.10 -2.27
CA ARG A 33 9.27 18.48 -2.44
C ARG A 33 10.09 19.00 -3.59
N PHE A 34 9.43 19.55 -4.60
CA PHE A 34 10.09 20.11 -5.80
C PHE A 34 9.23 21.20 -6.43
N ASP A 35 9.86 22.05 -7.25
CA ASP A 35 9.15 23.09 -7.98
C ASP A 35 8.21 22.49 -9.03
N THR A 36 6.94 22.79 -8.93
CA THR A 36 5.88 22.35 -9.84
C THR A 36 5.39 23.41 -10.79
N ALA A 37 6.04 24.56 -10.90
CA ALA A 37 5.58 25.69 -11.74
C ALA A 37 5.40 25.30 -13.22
N ALA A 38 6.23 24.38 -13.72
CA ALA A 38 6.13 23.88 -15.09
C ALA A 38 5.17 22.70 -15.29
N PHE A 39 4.52 22.21 -14.21
CA PHE A 39 3.67 21.03 -14.27
C PHE A 39 2.19 21.42 -14.40
N GLU A 40 1.46 20.65 -15.20
CA GLU A 40 0.01 20.79 -15.32
C GLU A 40 -0.70 20.37 -14.02
N VAL A 41 -0.26 19.29 -13.39
CA VAL A 41 -0.72 18.85 -12.07
C VAL A 41 0.32 19.23 -11.02
N ARG A 42 -0.13 19.94 -9.97
CA ARG A 42 0.74 20.49 -8.92
C ARG A 42 0.38 20.01 -7.52
N ILE A 43 -0.55 19.07 -7.41
CA ILE A 43 -1.07 18.54 -6.15
C ILE A 43 -0.69 17.08 -5.96
N ALA A 44 -0.48 16.70 -4.70
CA ALA A 44 -0.22 15.34 -4.26
C ALA A 44 -0.59 15.18 -2.77
N ALA A 45 -0.59 13.95 -2.28
CA ALA A 45 -0.77 13.65 -0.87
C ALA A 45 0.55 13.14 -0.28
N GLU A 46 1.33 14.07 0.29
CA GLU A 46 2.66 13.83 0.88
C GLU A 46 2.54 13.45 2.35
N VAL A 47 3.37 12.53 2.82
CA VAL A 47 3.61 12.29 4.26
C VAL A 47 4.53 13.38 4.78
N LEU A 48 4.01 14.30 5.55
CA LEU A 48 4.76 15.42 6.14
C LEU A 48 5.24 15.07 7.55
N ASP A 49 6.27 15.81 8.00
CA ASP A 49 6.78 15.77 9.39
C ASP A 49 7.26 14.38 9.85
N PHE A 50 7.61 13.49 8.91
CA PHE A 50 8.22 12.20 9.21
C PHE A 50 9.74 12.28 9.10
N ASP A 51 10.41 12.10 10.23
CA ASP A 51 11.86 11.94 10.31
C ASP A 51 12.23 10.45 10.31
N PRO A 52 12.85 9.92 9.25
CA PRO A 52 13.24 8.52 9.17
C PRO A 52 14.30 8.11 10.21
N THR A 53 15.01 9.08 10.82
CA THR A 53 16.00 8.76 11.87
C THR A 53 15.36 8.32 13.19
N THR A 54 14.05 8.52 13.34
CA THR A 54 13.29 8.00 14.49
C THR A 54 13.05 6.48 14.42
N VAL A 55 13.19 5.90 13.21
CA VAL A 55 12.88 4.48 12.96
C VAL A 55 14.05 3.68 12.41
N MET A 56 15.14 4.34 12.01
CA MET A 56 16.36 3.66 11.55
C MET A 56 17.62 4.50 11.85
N ASP A 57 18.78 3.85 11.80
CA ASP A 57 20.07 4.54 11.95
C ASP A 57 20.23 5.65 10.91
N VAL A 58 20.84 6.78 11.33
CA VAL A 58 21.03 7.98 10.48
C VAL A 58 21.74 7.66 9.16
N LYS A 59 22.76 6.77 9.19
CA LYS A 59 23.48 6.39 7.96
C LYS A 59 22.60 5.57 7.05
N MET A 60 21.78 4.68 7.63
CA MET A 60 20.82 3.87 6.89
C MET A 60 19.70 4.73 6.31
N ALA A 61 19.15 5.66 7.09
CA ALA A 61 18.14 6.60 6.62
C ALA A 61 18.58 7.39 5.37
N ARG A 62 19.85 7.82 5.33
CA ARG A 62 20.42 8.54 4.17
C ARG A 62 20.69 7.65 2.93
N ARG A 63 20.74 6.33 3.10
CA ARG A 63 21.07 5.36 2.05
C ARG A 63 19.84 4.69 1.44
N MET A 64 18.74 4.69 2.16
CA MET A 64 17.51 3.99 1.77
C MET A 64 16.51 4.95 1.12
N SER A 65 15.81 4.45 0.11
CA SER A 65 14.70 5.15 -0.56
C SER A 65 13.54 5.44 0.39
N ARG A 66 12.76 6.43 0.06
CA ARG A 66 11.63 6.91 0.86
C ARG A 66 10.62 5.82 1.15
N PHE A 67 10.26 4.97 0.17
CA PHE A 67 9.33 3.88 0.39
C PHE A 67 9.79 2.90 1.48
N ILE A 68 11.12 2.65 1.58
CA ILE A 68 11.71 1.80 2.63
C ILE A 68 11.59 2.49 3.99
N GLN A 69 11.88 3.80 4.06
CA GLN A 69 11.77 4.57 5.29
C GLN A 69 10.33 4.54 5.83
N LEU A 70 9.34 4.73 4.96
CA LEU A 70 7.90 4.68 5.31
C LEU A 70 7.51 3.27 5.79
N ALA A 71 7.95 2.22 5.09
CA ALA A 71 7.70 0.83 5.49
C ALA A 71 8.28 0.50 6.86
N MET A 72 9.49 0.99 7.16
CA MET A 72 10.10 0.81 8.48
C MET A 72 9.31 1.50 9.59
N GLY A 73 8.80 2.70 9.34
CA GLY A 73 7.94 3.42 10.29
C GLY A 73 6.67 2.66 10.58
N ALA A 74 5.89 2.33 9.56
CA ALA A 74 4.64 1.58 9.71
C ALA A 74 4.88 0.17 10.28
N GLY A 75 5.95 -0.51 9.85
CA GLY A 75 6.29 -1.85 10.34
C GLY A 75 6.64 -1.87 11.83
N LYS A 76 7.45 -0.90 12.29
CA LYS A 76 7.80 -0.78 13.71
C LYS A 76 6.57 -0.46 14.58
N GLU A 77 5.67 0.36 14.07
CA GLU A 77 4.40 0.62 14.76
C GLU A 77 3.55 -0.65 14.86
N ALA A 78 3.36 -1.38 13.76
CA ALA A 78 2.57 -2.61 13.73
C ALA A 78 3.12 -3.67 14.70
N VAL A 79 4.45 -3.83 14.76
CA VAL A 79 5.10 -4.77 15.70
C VAL A 79 4.87 -4.33 17.14
N ARG A 80 5.06 -3.07 17.46
CA ARG A 80 4.81 -2.51 18.80
C ARG A 80 3.34 -2.69 19.20
N ASP A 81 2.40 -2.39 18.31
CA ASP A 81 0.97 -2.53 18.57
C ASP A 81 0.55 -3.98 18.78
N SER A 82 1.16 -4.92 18.06
CA SER A 82 0.90 -6.36 18.23
C SER A 82 1.33 -6.93 19.56
N GLY A 83 2.27 -6.28 20.25
CA GLY A 83 2.88 -6.77 21.48
C GLY A 83 3.76 -8.01 21.29
N ILE A 84 4.15 -8.35 20.05
CA ILE A 84 5.07 -9.47 19.79
C ILE A 84 6.51 -9.06 20.15
N ASP A 85 7.18 -9.86 20.94
CA ASP A 85 8.62 -9.76 21.20
C ASP A 85 9.40 -10.78 20.36
N PHE A 86 9.82 -10.35 19.18
CA PHE A 86 10.63 -11.19 18.28
C PHE A 86 12.02 -11.51 18.87
N ALA A 87 12.56 -10.68 19.77
CA ALA A 87 13.85 -10.93 20.40
C ALA A 87 13.81 -12.11 21.37
N ALA A 88 12.66 -12.34 22.00
CA ALA A 88 12.44 -13.48 22.89
C ALA A 88 12.20 -14.81 22.16
N MET A 89 11.96 -14.78 20.85
CA MET A 89 11.71 -15.98 20.04
C MET A 89 12.99 -16.81 19.84
N SER A 90 12.84 -18.14 19.86
CA SER A 90 13.88 -19.07 19.41
C SER A 90 14.14 -18.90 17.91
N GLN A 91 15.26 -19.44 17.41
CA GLN A 91 15.55 -19.42 15.97
C GLN A 91 14.44 -20.13 15.17
N GLU A 92 13.99 -21.31 15.61
CA GLU A 92 12.91 -22.07 14.97
C GLU A 92 11.61 -21.26 14.89
N GLN A 93 11.29 -20.46 15.90
CA GLN A 93 10.13 -19.57 15.86
C GLN A 93 10.32 -18.44 14.84
N ARG A 94 11.52 -17.82 14.80
CA ARG A 94 11.83 -16.78 13.80
C ARG A 94 11.84 -17.29 12.36
N ASP A 95 12.20 -18.58 12.15
CA ASP A 95 12.14 -19.24 10.84
C ASP A 95 10.69 -19.39 10.33
N ARG A 96 9.70 -19.24 11.21
CA ARG A 96 8.26 -19.29 10.89
C ARG A 96 7.59 -17.92 10.89
N VAL A 97 8.38 -16.85 10.88
CA VAL A 97 7.89 -15.47 10.73
C VAL A 97 8.24 -14.95 9.35
N GLY A 98 7.23 -14.78 8.50
CA GLY A 98 7.39 -14.25 7.14
C GLY A 98 7.24 -12.73 7.08
N VAL A 99 7.74 -12.13 5.99
CA VAL A 99 7.57 -10.71 5.69
C VAL A 99 7.12 -10.56 4.24
N VAL A 100 5.94 -9.96 4.04
CA VAL A 100 5.34 -9.70 2.72
C VAL A 100 4.92 -8.24 2.66
N VAL A 101 5.88 -7.36 2.43
CA VAL A 101 5.64 -5.92 2.31
C VAL A 101 6.01 -5.48 0.90
N ASN A 102 4.99 -5.14 0.13
CA ASN A 102 5.07 -4.94 -1.30
C ASN A 102 5.14 -3.45 -1.67
N THR A 103 5.69 -3.15 -2.86
CA THR A 103 5.67 -1.81 -3.47
C THR A 103 5.49 -1.94 -4.98
N GLY A 104 4.77 -1.00 -5.59
CA GLY A 104 4.54 -0.96 -7.04
C GLY A 104 5.72 -0.41 -7.81
N GLY A 105 6.35 0.65 -7.31
CA GLY A 105 7.44 1.37 -7.98
C GLY A 105 8.83 1.13 -7.37
N GLY A 106 8.92 0.78 -6.10
CA GLY A 106 10.23 0.72 -5.42
C GLY A 106 10.94 2.07 -5.38
N GLY A 107 12.27 2.05 -5.42
CA GLY A 107 13.12 3.24 -5.35
C GLY A 107 13.56 3.76 -6.72
N ILE A 108 12.64 3.95 -7.66
CA ILE A 108 12.96 4.42 -9.03
C ILE A 108 13.74 5.75 -9.00
N GLU A 109 13.51 6.62 -8.02
CA GLU A 109 14.25 7.86 -7.83
C GLU A 109 15.77 7.63 -7.72
N GLN A 110 16.20 6.47 -7.21
CA GLN A 110 17.62 6.11 -7.12
C GLN A 110 18.28 5.94 -8.48
N ILE A 111 17.53 5.49 -9.50
CA ILE A 111 18.05 5.41 -10.87
C ILE A 111 18.26 6.83 -11.41
N ILE A 112 17.31 7.71 -11.20
CA ILE A 112 17.34 9.09 -11.70
C ILE A 112 18.51 9.84 -11.06
N ASP A 113 18.59 9.84 -9.74
CA ASP A 113 19.64 10.51 -8.99
C ASP A 113 21.03 9.90 -9.30
N GLY A 114 21.10 8.56 -9.35
CA GLY A 114 22.32 7.84 -9.71
C GLY A 114 22.81 8.17 -11.13
N THR A 115 21.89 8.31 -12.09
CA THR A 115 22.20 8.71 -13.47
C THR A 115 22.73 10.14 -13.51
N HIS A 116 22.08 11.07 -12.82
CA HIS A 116 22.56 12.45 -12.73
C HIS A 116 23.97 12.54 -12.11
N VAL A 117 24.23 11.77 -11.04
CA VAL A 117 25.56 11.71 -10.41
C VAL A 117 26.58 11.11 -11.38
N HIS A 118 26.23 10.03 -12.08
CA HIS A 118 27.09 9.40 -13.08
C HIS A 118 27.49 10.39 -14.19
N ASP A 119 26.52 11.09 -14.76
CA ASP A 119 26.73 11.99 -15.90
C ASP A 119 27.52 13.25 -15.51
N GLN A 120 27.28 13.76 -14.30
CA GLN A 120 27.97 14.98 -13.82
C GLN A 120 29.36 14.73 -13.21
N LYS A 121 29.54 13.58 -12.52
CA LYS A 121 30.73 13.33 -11.70
C LYS A 121 31.50 12.06 -12.09
N GLY A 122 30.88 11.18 -12.88
CA GLY A 122 31.42 9.90 -13.31
C GLY A 122 31.06 8.71 -12.40
N PRO A 123 31.35 7.48 -12.85
CA PRO A 123 30.82 6.23 -12.25
C PRO A 123 31.30 6.00 -10.80
N ARG A 124 32.49 6.47 -10.44
CA ARG A 124 33.05 6.29 -9.08
C ARG A 124 32.27 7.02 -7.98
N PHE A 125 31.43 7.97 -8.33
CA PHE A 125 30.62 8.75 -7.39
C PHE A 125 29.19 8.22 -7.22
N VAL A 126 28.78 7.24 -8.03
CA VAL A 126 27.48 6.58 -7.85
C VAL A 126 27.47 5.80 -6.53
N SER A 127 26.40 5.95 -5.77
CA SER A 127 26.27 5.29 -4.46
C SER A 127 26.36 3.76 -4.59
N PRO A 128 27.14 3.06 -3.78
CA PRO A 128 27.15 1.59 -3.73
C PRO A 128 25.82 1.03 -3.17
N PHE A 129 25.00 1.88 -2.56
CA PHE A 129 23.67 1.52 -2.05
C PHE A 129 22.54 1.77 -3.06
N ALA A 130 22.83 2.32 -4.25
CA ALA A 130 21.83 2.61 -5.26
C ALA A 130 20.99 1.35 -5.63
N VAL A 131 21.64 0.20 -5.82
CA VAL A 131 20.96 -1.05 -6.17
C VAL A 131 20.10 -1.59 -5.01
N PRO A 132 20.59 -1.73 -3.77
CA PRO A 132 19.72 -2.09 -2.63
C PRO A 132 18.57 -1.10 -2.43
N ALA A 133 18.84 0.20 -2.48
CA ALA A 133 17.82 1.23 -2.25
C ALA A 133 16.75 1.29 -3.37
N LEU A 134 17.09 0.87 -4.59
CA LEU A 134 16.16 0.73 -5.72
C LEU A 134 15.21 -0.46 -5.54
N SER A 135 15.72 -1.59 -5.01
CA SER A 135 15.00 -2.87 -5.04
C SER A 135 13.69 -2.81 -4.26
N GLY A 136 12.58 -3.15 -4.92
CA GLY A 136 11.26 -3.22 -4.27
C GLY A 136 11.19 -4.20 -3.10
N SER A 137 12.01 -5.26 -3.10
CA SER A 137 12.08 -6.22 -1.99
C SER A 137 12.71 -5.64 -0.73
N MET A 138 13.43 -4.52 -0.82
CA MET A 138 14.21 -4.00 0.30
C MET A 138 13.34 -3.53 1.47
N ALA A 139 12.10 -3.11 1.25
CA ALA A 139 11.18 -2.80 2.34
C ALA A 139 10.92 -4.02 3.23
N ALA A 140 10.62 -5.16 2.63
CA ALA A 140 10.43 -6.42 3.36
C ALA A 140 11.75 -6.93 3.96
N CYS A 141 12.85 -6.86 3.21
CA CYS A 141 14.18 -7.27 3.70
C CYS A 141 14.63 -6.45 4.92
N MET A 142 14.40 -5.15 4.93
CA MET A 142 14.80 -4.29 6.07
C MET A 142 14.01 -4.62 7.33
N LEU A 143 12.72 -4.92 7.24
CA LEU A 143 11.94 -5.40 8.38
C LEU A 143 12.41 -6.78 8.86
N SER A 144 12.72 -7.68 7.93
CA SER A 144 13.31 -8.99 8.26
C SER A 144 14.64 -8.83 9.02
N ILE A 145 15.55 -7.97 8.55
CA ILE A 145 16.83 -7.69 9.17
C ILE A 145 16.65 -7.05 10.56
N GLU A 146 15.76 -6.07 10.68
CA GLU A 146 15.50 -5.34 11.93
C GLU A 146 15.12 -6.27 13.09
N TYR A 147 14.31 -7.27 12.79
CA TYR A 147 13.77 -8.18 13.80
C TYR A 147 14.41 -9.59 13.78
N GLY A 148 15.37 -9.84 12.88
CA GLY A 148 16.00 -11.15 12.73
C GLY A 148 15.02 -12.24 12.28
N LEU A 149 14.07 -11.90 11.40
CA LEU A 149 13.04 -12.81 10.89
C LEU A 149 13.61 -13.60 9.72
N THR A 150 13.63 -14.91 9.83
CA THR A 150 14.29 -15.81 8.87
C THR A 150 13.32 -16.69 8.09
N GLY A 151 12.02 -16.46 8.24
CA GLY A 151 11.00 -17.05 7.38
C GLY A 151 10.97 -16.44 5.96
N PRO A 152 9.99 -16.82 5.13
CA PRO A 152 9.87 -16.33 3.76
C PRO A 152 9.78 -14.81 3.67
N VAL A 153 10.58 -14.20 2.79
CA VAL A 153 10.49 -12.78 2.41
C VAL A 153 10.03 -12.71 0.97
N ILE A 154 8.83 -12.19 0.74
CA ILE A 154 8.19 -12.16 -0.58
C ILE A 154 7.85 -10.71 -0.93
N THR A 155 8.09 -10.34 -2.19
CA THR A 155 7.64 -9.08 -2.76
C THR A 155 7.08 -9.31 -4.14
N GLN A 156 5.86 -8.84 -4.36
CA GLN A 156 5.18 -8.88 -5.65
C GLN A 156 4.84 -7.46 -6.12
N VAL A 157 4.67 -7.30 -7.42
CA VAL A 157 4.30 -6.05 -8.06
C VAL A 157 3.05 -6.26 -8.92
N ALA A 158 2.01 -5.48 -8.65
CA ALA A 158 0.77 -5.46 -9.41
C ALA A 158 0.12 -4.05 -9.36
N ALA A 159 0.94 -3.03 -9.56
CA ALA A 159 0.51 -1.63 -9.51
C ALA A 159 -0.35 -1.34 -8.25
N CYS A 160 -1.57 -0.80 -8.43
CA CYS A 160 -2.46 -0.45 -7.31
C CYS A 160 -2.92 -1.64 -6.46
N ALA A 161 -2.89 -2.88 -6.99
CA ALA A 161 -3.28 -4.09 -6.26
C ALA A 161 -2.15 -4.68 -5.41
N THR A 162 -0.94 -4.14 -5.51
CA THR A 162 0.29 -4.67 -4.91
C THR A 162 0.15 -4.98 -3.40
N SER A 163 -0.41 -4.05 -2.62
CA SER A 163 -0.59 -4.24 -1.18
C SER A 163 -1.68 -5.27 -0.84
N VAL A 164 -2.75 -5.34 -1.64
CA VAL A 164 -3.83 -6.34 -1.43
C VAL A 164 -3.32 -7.75 -1.70
N ILE A 165 -2.42 -7.92 -2.67
CA ILE A 165 -1.76 -9.20 -2.93
C ILE A 165 -0.91 -9.64 -1.72
N ALA A 166 -0.28 -8.71 -1.01
CA ALA A 166 0.48 -9.05 0.19
C ALA A 166 -0.39 -9.73 1.26
N PHE A 167 -1.63 -9.27 1.46
CA PHE A 167 -2.58 -9.91 2.38
C PHE A 167 -2.99 -11.31 1.91
N HIS A 168 -3.18 -11.50 0.60
CA HIS A 168 -3.46 -12.82 0.03
C HIS A 168 -2.30 -13.80 0.25
N ASP A 169 -1.06 -13.36 0.03
CA ASP A 169 0.13 -14.18 0.26
C ASP A 169 0.33 -14.49 1.74
N ALA A 170 0.12 -13.53 2.64
CA ALA A 170 0.18 -13.76 4.08
C ALA A 170 -0.85 -14.81 4.54
N LEU A 171 -2.10 -14.71 4.04
CA LEU A 171 -3.13 -15.70 4.30
C LEU A 171 -2.70 -17.11 3.82
N ARG A 172 -2.10 -17.20 2.63
CA ARG A 172 -1.60 -18.44 2.06
C ARG A 172 -0.49 -19.05 2.93
N LEU A 173 0.52 -18.27 3.28
CA LEU A 173 1.64 -18.73 4.12
C LEU A 173 1.18 -19.29 5.48
N ILE A 174 0.17 -18.66 6.10
CA ILE A 174 -0.39 -19.14 7.36
C ILE A 174 -1.26 -20.39 7.13
N ARG A 175 -2.10 -20.43 6.10
CA ARG A 175 -2.97 -21.58 5.82
C ARG A 175 -2.20 -22.84 5.40
N THR A 176 -1.07 -22.68 4.71
CA THR A 176 -0.18 -23.81 4.36
C THR A 176 0.71 -24.26 5.50
N GLY A 177 0.72 -23.53 6.61
CA GLY A 177 1.57 -23.84 7.77
C GLY A 177 3.04 -23.50 7.55
N GLU A 178 3.39 -22.72 6.53
CA GLU A 178 4.77 -22.23 6.34
C GLU A 178 5.15 -21.19 7.39
N CYS A 179 4.19 -20.33 7.78
CA CYS A 179 4.39 -19.31 8.80
C CYS A 179 3.34 -19.39 9.90
N ASP A 180 3.71 -18.99 11.11
CA ASP A 180 2.79 -18.74 12.21
C ASP A 180 2.45 -17.25 12.31
N VAL A 181 3.39 -16.39 11.89
CA VAL A 181 3.25 -14.92 11.88
C VAL A 181 3.74 -14.38 10.54
N VAL A 182 3.08 -13.36 10.02
CA VAL A 182 3.52 -12.63 8.82
C VAL A 182 3.35 -11.12 9.04
N LEU A 183 4.43 -10.36 8.85
CA LEU A 183 4.34 -8.92 8.66
C LEU A 183 3.92 -8.67 7.21
N THR A 184 2.76 -8.06 7.00
CA THR A 184 2.23 -7.87 5.63
C THR A 184 1.69 -6.47 5.40
N GLY A 185 1.70 -6.04 4.15
CA GLY A 185 1.19 -4.72 3.78
C GLY A 185 1.84 -4.17 2.53
N GLY A 186 1.94 -2.85 2.47
CA GLY A 186 2.60 -2.19 1.34
C GLY A 186 3.07 -0.78 1.66
N THR A 187 3.91 -0.30 0.76
CA THR A 187 4.52 1.02 0.85
C THR A 187 4.73 1.59 -0.54
N GLU A 188 4.57 2.90 -0.70
CA GLU A 188 4.81 3.58 -1.97
C GLU A 188 5.28 5.01 -1.74
N ALA A 189 6.22 5.50 -2.57
CA ALA A 189 6.70 6.88 -2.53
C ALA A 189 6.92 7.45 -3.94
N PRO A 190 5.86 7.64 -4.74
CA PRO A 190 5.94 7.97 -6.15
C PRO A 190 6.00 9.49 -6.42
N ILE A 191 6.04 10.34 -5.39
CA ILE A 191 5.98 11.81 -5.53
C ILE A 191 7.36 12.37 -5.85
N TRP A 192 7.72 12.33 -7.13
CA TRP A 192 8.95 12.86 -7.71
C TRP A 192 8.67 13.36 -9.13
N PRO A 193 9.50 14.27 -9.71
CA PRO A 193 9.18 15.00 -10.94
C PRO A 193 8.75 14.11 -12.12
N MET A 194 9.53 13.06 -12.44
CA MET A 194 9.20 12.17 -13.56
C MET A 194 7.89 11.39 -13.31
N GLY A 195 7.64 10.93 -12.08
CA GLY A 195 6.41 10.21 -11.71
C GLY A 195 5.16 11.08 -11.90
N LEU A 196 5.20 12.30 -11.38
CA LEU A 196 4.11 13.27 -11.54
C LEU A 196 3.88 13.62 -13.01
N ALA A 197 4.96 13.89 -13.77
CA ALA A 197 4.86 14.21 -15.19
C ALA A 197 4.31 13.06 -16.02
N ALA A 198 4.81 11.83 -15.82
CA ALA A 198 4.37 10.66 -16.57
C ALA A 198 2.87 10.36 -16.36
N LEU A 199 2.40 10.38 -15.11
CA LEU A 199 1.00 10.14 -14.79
C LEU A 199 0.09 11.31 -15.25
N SER A 200 0.57 12.55 -15.20
CA SER A 200 -0.12 13.71 -15.77
C SER A 200 -0.29 13.57 -17.29
N ASN A 201 0.78 13.19 -18.01
CA ASN A 201 0.74 12.98 -19.46
C ASN A 201 -0.15 11.80 -19.86
N MET A 202 -0.34 10.81 -18.98
CA MET A 202 -1.34 9.74 -19.15
C MET A 202 -2.78 10.24 -18.95
N THR A 203 -3.00 11.52 -18.60
CA THR A 203 -4.30 12.08 -18.23
C THR A 203 -5.01 11.32 -17.09
N ALA A 204 -4.22 10.72 -16.21
CA ALA A 204 -4.73 9.91 -15.12
C ALA A 204 -4.97 10.72 -13.82
N LEU A 205 -4.33 11.88 -13.70
CA LEU A 205 -4.35 12.73 -12.51
C LEU A 205 -5.40 13.83 -12.60
N SER A 206 -6.00 14.16 -11.44
CA SER A 206 -6.86 15.32 -11.30
C SER A 206 -6.08 16.62 -11.50
N LYS A 207 -6.66 17.56 -12.26
CA LYS A 207 -6.09 18.89 -12.54
C LYS A 207 -6.66 19.97 -11.62
N ARG A 208 -7.37 19.60 -10.56
CA ARG A 208 -8.00 20.54 -9.62
C ARG A 208 -6.97 21.16 -8.68
N ASN A 209 -6.00 21.89 -9.22
CA ASN A 209 -4.92 22.51 -8.47
C ASN A 209 -5.39 23.62 -7.52
N ASP A 210 -6.48 24.31 -7.86
CA ASP A 210 -6.98 25.46 -7.11
C ASP A 210 -7.83 25.05 -5.88
N ASP A 211 -8.28 23.80 -5.85
CA ASP A 211 -9.03 23.22 -4.73
C ASP A 211 -8.55 21.77 -4.45
N PRO A 212 -7.33 21.62 -3.90
CA PRO A 212 -6.74 20.31 -3.64
C PRO A 212 -7.61 19.42 -2.76
N ALA A 213 -8.30 20.03 -1.78
CA ALA A 213 -9.10 19.30 -0.80
C ALA A 213 -10.24 18.48 -1.42
N THR A 214 -10.75 18.90 -2.57
CA THR A 214 -11.82 18.22 -3.30
C THR A 214 -11.35 17.55 -4.59
N ALA A 215 -10.03 17.46 -4.82
CA ALA A 215 -9.48 16.91 -6.05
C ALA A 215 -9.77 15.39 -6.19
N SER A 216 -9.53 14.62 -5.13
CA SER A 216 -9.87 13.20 -5.11
C SER A 216 -11.34 13.01 -4.70
N ARG A 217 -12.18 12.66 -5.67
CA ARG A 217 -13.64 12.51 -5.49
C ARG A 217 -14.19 11.27 -6.20
N PRO A 218 -13.89 10.07 -5.64
CA PRO A 218 -14.35 8.81 -6.20
C PRO A 218 -15.87 8.77 -6.40
N PHE A 219 -16.29 8.21 -7.54
CA PHE A 219 -17.71 8.06 -7.97
C PHE A 219 -18.46 9.36 -8.24
N ASP A 220 -17.87 10.53 -8.02
CA ASP A 220 -18.50 11.82 -8.33
C ASP A 220 -18.64 12.02 -9.85
N GLY A 221 -19.74 12.66 -10.26
CA GLY A 221 -20.01 12.94 -11.68
C GLY A 221 -19.01 13.89 -12.34
N THR A 222 -18.32 14.71 -11.54
CA THR A 222 -17.33 15.71 -12.00
C THR A 222 -15.87 15.23 -11.82
N ARG A 223 -15.66 13.98 -11.40
CA ARG A 223 -14.31 13.44 -11.20
C ARG A 223 -13.47 13.51 -12.47
N ASP A 224 -12.19 13.78 -12.33
CA ASP A 224 -11.28 14.02 -13.45
C ASP A 224 -9.93 13.28 -13.35
N GLY A 225 -9.77 12.40 -12.39
CA GLY A 225 -8.56 11.63 -12.18
C GLY A 225 -8.23 11.45 -10.70
N PHE A 226 -7.21 10.65 -10.40
CA PHE A 226 -6.75 10.44 -9.03
C PHE A 226 -5.72 11.49 -8.61
N VAL A 227 -5.44 11.55 -7.31
CA VAL A 227 -4.32 12.31 -6.74
C VAL A 227 -3.21 11.35 -6.36
N LEU A 228 -1.98 11.68 -6.76
CA LEU A 228 -0.80 10.89 -6.42
C LEU A 228 -0.51 11.01 -4.92
N GLY A 229 -0.34 9.88 -4.25
CA GLY A 229 -0.06 9.84 -2.82
C GLY A 229 1.13 8.96 -2.48
N GLU A 230 1.71 9.17 -1.31
CA GLU A 230 2.70 8.28 -0.71
C GLU A 230 2.22 7.77 0.64
N GLY A 231 2.83 6.70 1.13
CA GLY A 231 2.51 6.16 2.44
C GLY A 231 2.94 4.71 2.61
N ALA A 232 2.73 4.19 3.81
CA ALA A 232 2.92 2.78 4.13
C ALA A 232 1.85 2.33 5.13
N GLY A 233 1.34 1.12 4.92
CA GLY A 233 0.50 0.41 5.87
C GLY A 233 1.05 -1.00 6.06
N VAL A 234 1.36 -1.36 7.31
CA VAL A 234 1.86 -2.69 7.68
C VAL A 234 0.99 -3.24 8.80
N VAL A 235 0.68 -4.51 8.72
CA VAL A 235 -0.06 -5.22 9.78
C VAL A 235 0.65 -6.50 10.17
N VAL A 236 0.46 -6.93 11.41
CA VAL A 236 0.87 -8.24 11.89
C VAL A 236 -0.30 -9.20 11.75
N VAL A 237 -0.11 -10.25 10.97
CA VAL A 237 -1.07 -11.34 10.79
C VAL A 237 -0.50 -12.59 11.44
N GLU A 238 -1.32 -13.28 12.24
CA GLU A 238 -0.95 -14.50 12.94
C GLU A 238 -1.97 -15.60 12.69
N SER A 239 -1.55 -16.86 12.80
CA SER A 239 -2.50 -17.94 12.99
C SER A 239 -3.26 -17.73 14.31
N LEU A 240 -4.56 -18.06 14.31
CA LEU A 240 -5.39 -17.89 15.51
C LEU A 240 -4.82 -18.68 16.71
N ALA A 241 -4.21 -19.85 16.44
CA ALA A 241 -3.58 -20.66 17.47
C ALA A 241 -2.39 -19.94 18.10
N HIS A 242 -1.52 -19.31 17.28
CA HIS A 242 -0.37 -18.54 17.77
C HIS A 242 -0.83 -17.32 18.59
N ALA A 243 -1.77 -16.53 18.07
CA ALA A 243 -2.30 -15.36 18.76
C ALA A 243 -2.89 -15.73 20.13
N ARG A 244 -3.69 -16.79 20.21
CA ARG A 244 -4.28 -17.28 21.48
C ARG A 244 -3.23 -17.78 22.46
N ALA A 245 -2.22 -18.52 21.98
CA ALA A 245 -1.16 -19.06 22.84
C ALA A 245 -0.35 -17.98 23.56
N ARG A 246 -0.18 -16.81 22.96
CA ARG A 246 0.49 -15.66 23.59
C ARG A 246 -0.46 -14.66 24.26
N GLY A 247 -1.77 -14.95 24.30
CA GLY A 247 -2.77 -14.10 24.95
C GLY A 247 -3.13 -12.83 24.14
N ALA A 248 -2.84 -12.78 22.83
CA ALA A 248 -3.21 -11.63 22.00
C ALA A 248 -4.71 -11.63 21.69
N THR A 249 -5.27 -10.44 21.57
CA THR A 249 -6.64 -10.22 21.12
C THR A 249 -6.63 -9.89 19.62
N PRO A 250 -7.21 -10.74 18.73
CA PRO A 250 -7.32 -10.41 17.32
C PRO A 250 -8.22 -9.20 17.09
N ILE A 251 -7.77 -8.27 16.24
CA ILE A 251 -8.52 -7.07 15.82
C ILE A 251 -9.52 -7.44 14.73
N ALA A 252 -9.06 -8.24 13.76
CA ALA A 252 -9.87 -8.72 12.64
C ALA A 252 -9.30 -10.04 12.09
N GLU A 253 -10.08 -10.74 11.28
CA GLU A 253 -9.70 -11.97 10.61
C GLU A 253 -9.63 -11.78 9.09
N ILE A 254 -8.62 -12.35 8.44
CA ILE A 254 -8.53 -12.43 6.98
C ILE A 254 -9.09 -13.80 6.58
N ILE A 255 -10.29 -13.81 6.03
CA ILE A 255 -11.03 -15.06 5.76
C ILE A 255 -10.96 -15.52 4.32
N GLY A 256 -10.55 -14.67 3.38
CA GLY A 256 -10.45 -15.04 1.97
C GLY A 256 -9.78 -13.98 1.12
N GLY A 257 -9.52 -14.34 -0.13
CA GLY A 257 -8.96 -13.45 -1.13
C GLY A 257 -8.90 -14.15 -2.48
N ALA A 258 -8.78 -13.38 -3.55
CA ALA A 258 -8.62 -13.90 -4.90
C ALA A 258 -7.87 -12.92 -5.80
N LEU A 259 -7.18 -13.45 -6.80
CA LEU A 259 -6.45 -12.70 -7.81
C LEU A 259 -6.98 -13.07 -9.20
N THR A 260 -7.14 -12.07 -10.05
CA THR A 260 -7.53 -12.23 -11.46
C THR A 260 -6.75 -11.25 -12.34
N ALA A 261 -6.79 -11.47 -13.64
CA ALA A 261 -6.24 -10.55 -14.63
C ALA A 261 -7.30 -10.25 -15.69
N ASP A 262 -7.29 -9.04 -16.23
CA ASP A 262 -8.18 -8.63 -17.31
C ASP A 262 -7.74 -9.19 -18.66
N ALA A 263 -6.43 -9.28 -18.91
CA ALA A 263 -5.84 -9.65 -20.19
C ALA A 263 -6.43 -8.85 -21.37
N PHE A 264 -6.61 -7.53 -21.15
CA PHE A 264 -7.33 -6.63 -22.07
C PHE A 264 -6.41 -5.56 -22.65
N HIS A 265 -5.82 -4.69 -21.82
CA HIS A 265 -5.04 -3.53 -22.26
C HIS A 265 -3.93 -3.23 -21.26
N ILE A 266 -2.85 -2.55 -21.72
CA ILE A 266 -1.68 -2.25 -20.89
C ILE A 266 -1.99 -1.32 -19.69
N SER A 267 -2.96 -0.42 -19.82
CA SER A 267 -3.28 0.60 -18.79
C SER A 267 -4.78 0.79 -18.53
N ALA A 268 -5.67 0.37 -19.44
CA ALA A 268 -7.11 0.53 -19.28
C ALA A 268 -7.76 -0.74 -18.71
N PRO A 269 -8.72 -0.62 -17.77
CA PRO A 269 -9.50 -1.77 -17.31
C PRO A 269 -10.39 -2.32 -18.43
N ASP A 270 -10.69 -3.61 -18.39
CA ASP A 270 -11.71 -4.21 -19.26
C ASP A 270 -13.07 -3.55 -18.99
N PRO A 271 -13.68 -2.86 -19.97
CA PRO A 271 -14.93 -2.11 -19.77
C PRO A 271 -16.12 -3.00 -19.41
N SER A 272 -16.02 -4.31 -19.60
CA SER A 272 -17.01 -5.28 -19.14
C SER A 272 -17.01 -5.46 -17.61
N GLY A 273 -15.92 -5.15 -16.92
CA GLY A 273 -15.72 -5.39 -15.50
C GLY A 273 -15.59 -6.87 -15.12
N ARG A 274 -15.37 -7.74 -16.10
CA ARG A 274 -15.33 -9.20 -15.88
C ARG A 274 -14.22 -9.62 -14.92
N GLY A 275 -13.00 -9.03 -15.04
CA GLY A 275 -11.88 -9.34 -14.16
C GLY A 275 -12.20 -8.99 -12.71
N GLN A 276 -12.70 -7.79 -12.46
CA GLN A 276 -13.11 -7.32 -11.12
C GLN A 276 -14.26 -8.16 -10.55
N THR A 277 -15.29 -8.47 -11.34
CA THR A 277 -16.40 -9.37 -10.93
C THR A 277 -15.87 -10.73 -10.50
N ARG A 278 -14.97 -11.33 -11.29
CA ARG A 278 -14.36 -12.63 -10.97
C ARG A 278 -13.51 -12.59 -9.71
N ALA A 279 -12.78 -11.50 -9.46
CA ALA A 279 -11.99 -11.34 -8.25
C ALA A 279 -12.90 -11.32 -7.01
N MET A 280 -13.97 -10.52 -7.03
CA MET A 280 -14.95 -10.44 -5.94
C MET A 280 -15.65 -11.77 -5.69
N THR A 281 -16.23 -12.38 -6.72
CA THR A 281 -16.94 -13.66 -6.58
C THR A 281 -16.03 -14.82 -6.16
N ALA A 282 -14.78 -14.83 -6.59
CA ALA A 282 -13.81 -15.82 -6.15
C ALA A 282 -13.36 -15.58 -4.70
N ALA A 283 -13.21 -14.34 -4.27
CA ALA A 283 -12.88 -14.00 -2.89
C ALA A 283 -13.99 -14.44 -1.93
N LEU A 284 -15.26 -14.13 -2.26
CA LEU A 284 -16.43 -14.58 -1.50
C LEU A 284 -16.48 -16.11 -1.39
N ARG A 285 -16.32 -16.80 -2.49
CA ARG A 285 -16.26 -18.28 -2.51
C ARG A 285 -15.13 -18.84 -1.67
N ASN A 286 -13.94 -18.25 -1.73
CA ASN A 286 -12.76 -18.69 -0.96
C ASN A 286 -12.91 -18.40 0.54
N ALA A 287 -13.76 -17.45 0.91
CA ALA A 287 -14.12 -17.10 2.28
C ALA A 287 -15.34 -17.89 2.80
N ASP A 288 -16.06 -18.60 1.94
CA ASP A 288 -17.35 -19.23 2.24
C ASP A 288 -18.38 -18.21 2.75
N VAL A 289 -18.46 -17.06 2.08
CA VAL A 289 -19.34 -15.91 2.42
C VAL A 289 -20.32 -15.67 1.26
N ALA A 290 -21.58 -15.55 1.57
CA ALA A 290 -22.58 -15.16 0.59
C ALA A 290 -22.53 -13.63 0.32
N PRO A 291 -22.91 -13.17 -0.88
CA PRO A 291 -22.87 -11.75 -1.20
C PRO A 291 -23.65 -10.85 -0.23
N ASP A 292 -24.76 -11.34 0.30
CA ASP A 292 -25.65 -10.62 1.23
C ASP A 292 -25.17 -10.61 2.70
N GLU A 293 -24.09 -11.33 3.00
CA GLU A 293 -23.40 -11.26 4.30
C GLU A 293 -22.33 -10.17 4.35
N VAL A 294 -22.09 -9.44 3.25
CA VAL A 294 -21.11 -8.36 3.19
C VAL A 294 -21.78 -7.03 3.57
N ASP A 295 -21.37 -6.44 4.66
CA ASP A 295 -21.90 -5.18 5.16
C ASP A 295 -21.26 -3.95 4.52
N TYR A 296 -19.97 -4.06 4.09
CA TYR A 296 -19.21 -2.93 3.61
C TYR A 296 -18.18 -3.31 2.56
N ILE A 297 -18.08 -2.49 1.52
CA ILE A 297 -17.07 -2.59 0.45
C ILE A 297 -16.17 -1.35 0.50
N VAL A 298 -14.88 -1.57 0.77
CA VAL A 298 -13.84 -0.56 0.51
C VAL A 298 -13.48 -0.65 -0.96
N ALA A 299 -14.02 0.25 -1.77
CA ALA A 299 -13.83 0.23 -3.20
C ALA A 299 -12.41 0.65 -3.62
N HIS A 300 -11.99 0.21 -4.79
CA HIS A 300 -10.81 0.80 -5.44
C HIS A 300 -11.03 2.30 -5.65
N GLY A 301 -12.14 2.70 -6.27
CA GLY A 301 -12.64 4.07 -6.27
C GLY A 301 -11.54 5.12 -6.47
N THR A 302 -10.93 5.15 -7.65
CA THR A 302 -9.76 6.00 -7.93
C THR A 302 -10.10 7.42 -8.37
N ALA A 303 -11.38 7.75 -8.49
CA ALA A 303 -11.86 8.99 -9.09
C ALA A 303 -11.52 9.14 -10.58
N THR A 304 -11.19 8.05 -11.27
CA THR A 304 -11.04 8.05 -12.73
C THR A 304 -12.35 7.69 -13.42
N GLN A 305 -12.54 8.22 -14.63
CA GLN A 305 -13.78 7.96 -15.40
C GLN A 305 -13.97 6.47 -15.69
N LEU A 306 -12.89 5.78 -16.09
CA LEU A 306 -12.95 4.38 -16.49
C LEU A 306 -13.11 3.44 -15.29
N ASN A 307 -12.28 3.58 -14.25
CA ASN A 307 -12.32 2.67 -13.11
C ASN A 307 -13.67 2.72 -12.40
N ASP A 308 -14.12 3.89 -11.97
CA ASP A 308 -15.28 4.00 -11.09
C ASP A 308 -16.56 3.49 -11.77
N SER A 309 -16.69 3.74 -13.08
CA SER A 309 -17.82 3.21 -13.86
C SER A 309 -17.75 1.68 -14.03
N THR A 310 -16.56 1.14 -14.27
CA THR A 310 -16.34 -0.31 -14.46
C THR A 310 -16.50 -1.05 -13.13
N GLU A 311 -15.94 -0.51 -12.06
CA GLU A 311 -16.07 -1.10 -10.71
C GLU A 311 -17.53 -1.11 -10.23
N THR A 312 -18.30 -0.05 -10.50
CA THR A 312 -19.74 -0.02 -10.22
C THR A 312 -20.49 -1.14 -10.94
N LYS A 313 -20.17 -1.42 -12.21
CA LYS A 313 -20.75 -2.54 -12.96
C LYS A 313 -20.35 -3.88 -12.34
N ALA A 314 -19.07 -4.03 -11.97
CA ALA A 314 -18.54 -5.25 -11.41
C ALA A 314 -19.14 -5.57 -10.03
N ILE A 315 -19.32 -4.57 -9.17
CA ILE A 315 -19.99 -4.71 -7.88
C ILE A 315 -21.44 -5.17 -8.09
N LYS A 316 -22.19 -4.53 -8.99
CA LYS A 316 -23.57 -4.95 -9.32
C LYS A 316 -23.63 -6.39 -9.84
N ALA A 317 -22.67 -6.80 -10.68
CA ALA A 317 -22.61 -8.15 -11.21
C ALA A 317 -22.23 -9.21 -10.15
N ALA A 318 -21.37 -8.84 -9.19
CA ALA A 318 -20.92 -9.74 -8.13
C ALA A 318 -21.94 -9.92 -6.99
N TYR A 319 -22.64 -8.84 -6.64
CA TYR A 319 -23.53 -8.79 -5.45
C TYR A 319 -25.03 -8.79 -5.79
N GLY A 320 -25.41 -8.69 -7.09
CA GLY A 320 -26.82 -8.68 -7.49
C GLY A 320 -27.62 -7.58 -6.80
N ASP A 321 -28.79 -7.92 -6.27
CA ASP A 321 -29.66 -6.98 -5.56
C ASP A 321 -29.05 -6.42 -4.28
N HIS A 322 -28.09 -7.13 -3.68
CA HIS A 322 -27.39 -6.66 -2.48
C HIS A 322 -26.47 -5.46 -2.77
N ALA A 323 -26.01 -5.30 -4.00
CA ALA A 323 -25.21 -4.13 -4.42
C ALA A 323 -25.91 -2.77 -4.16
N TYR A 324 -27.24 -2.77 -4.01
CA TYR A 324 -28.03 -1.57 -3.69
C TYR A 324 -28.28 -1.37 -2.19
N LYS A 325 -27.78 -2.29 -1.34
CA LYS A 325 -27.95 -2.28 0.11
C LYS A 325 -26.65 -2.16 0.87
N VAL A 326 -25.58 -2.77 0.34
CA VAL A 326 -24.25 -2.77 0.94
C VAL A 326 -23.68 -1.34 0.99
N ALA A 327 -23.05 -0.98 2.10
CA ALA A 327 -22.35 0.29 2.21
C ALA A 327 -21.05 0.27 1.38
N ILE A 328 -20.78 1.34 0.61
CA ILE A 328 -19.61 1.42 -0.28
C ILE A 328 -18.95 2.78 -0.09
N SER A 329 -17.64 2.80 0.14
CA SER A 329 -16.86 4.03 0.07
C SER A 329 -15.44 3.80 -0.44
N SER A 330 -14.76 4.86 -0.84
CA SER A 330 -13.33 4.84 -1.13
C SER A 330 -12.60 5.84 -0.23
N PRO A 331 -11.70 5.38 0.67
CA PRO A 331 -10.92 6.27 1.53
C PRO A 331 -9.88 7.11 0.76
N LYS A 332 -9.77 6.92 -0.56
CA LYS A 332 -8.90 7.73 -1.43
C LYS A 332 -9.37 9.18 -1.62
N SER A 333 -10.53 9.54 -1.08
CA SER A 333 -11.00 10.93 -1.02
C SER A 333 -10.36 11.76 0.10
N MET A 334 -9.63 11.13 1.03
CA MET A 334 -8.93 11.76 2.15
C MET A 334 -7.40 11.84 2.00
#